data_f361782999260c8cda5830f081b2f779
#
_entry.id   f361782999260c8cda5830f081b2f779
#
_cell.length_a   1.000
_cell.length_b   1.000
_cell.length_c   1.000
_cell.angle_alpha   90.00
_cell.angle_beta   90.00
_cell.angle_gamma   90.00
#
_symmetry.space_group_name_H-M   'P 1'
#
loop_
_entity.id
_entity.type
_entity.pdbx_description
1 polymer ?
#
loop_
_entity_poly.entity_id
_entity_poly.type
_entity_poly.pdbx_seq_one_letter_code
_entity_poly.pdbx_strand_id
1 'polypeptide(L)'
;MYTSGTTGRPKGAMMNHCQTLQAYEEWATLADLREGDRYLMINPYFHTFGLKAGLVASFLRGATMLPVAVFDIDEVVDLIERERITMLPGPPTVYHSLLAVTEKGKLATLRAGVTGAADIPVELIRRVHDELPFQTVMTGYGLTEAGNVTLSRPGDSFSDVATTAGLPCDDVEVRVADDGEVLVRGYNVMQGYLDDPAATAEAIDADGWLHTGDLGEFTPTGRLRIVGRKKDMYIVGGFNAYPAEIEGFLLEHPAVAQVAVIGVPDDRMGQVGKAFVVARADFGAPPSADDVIAWSRARMAGYKVPRYVEFLDELPTNATGKVVKDRLR
;
A
#
# COMPACT_ATOMS: atom_id res chain seq x y z
N MET A 1 1.36 17.74 -7.16
CA MET A 1 1.54 17.17 -5.81
C MET A 1 3.00 16.86 -5.56
N TYR A 2 3.47 16.91 -4.31
CA TYR A 2 4.88 16.68 -4.01
C TYR A 2 5.12 15.23 -3.55
N THR A 3 6.22 14.65 -4.02
CA THR A 3 6.71 13.33 -3.58
C THR A 3 7.89 13.49 -2.65
N SER A 4 8.17 12.49 -1.82
CA SER A 4 9.30 12.51 -0.89
C SER A 4 10.66 12.31 -1.55
N GLY A 5 10.78 12.40 -2.86
CA GLY A 5 12.01 12.26 -3.66
C GLY A 5 13.09 11.34 -3.04
N THR A 6 13.68 10.47 -3.81
CA THR A 6 14.78 9.59 -3.35
C THR A 6 16.05 10.36 -2.93
N THR A 7 16.16 11.61 -3.32
CA THR A 7 17.31 12.52 -3.03
C THR A 7 17.08 13.40 -1.80
N GLY A 8 15.99 13.20 -1.05
CA GLY A 8 15.66 13.98 0.16
C GLY A 8 14.97 15.32 -0.11
N ARG A 9 14.92 15.81 -1.35
CA ARG A 9 14.14 17.01 -1.71
C ARG A 9 12.81 16.60 -2.34
N PRO A 10 11.67 17.18 -1.89
CA PRO A 10 10.37 16.91 -2.49
C PRO A 10 10.36 17.34 -3.97
N LYS A 11 9.87 16.47 -4.87
CA LYS A 11 9.65 16.78 -6.28
C LYS A 11 8.17 17.02 -6.53
N GLY A 12 7.84 18.06 -7.30
CA GLY A 12 6.45 18.41 -7.63
C GLY A 12 5.97 17.71 -8.89
N ALA A 13 5.26 16.59 -8.79
CA ALA A 13 4.64 15.94 -9.95
C ALA A 13 3.47 16.78 -10.48
N MET A 14 3.56 17.19 -11.76
CA MET A 14 2.56 18.01 -12.44
C MET A 14 1.52 17.12 -13.12
N MET A 15 0.25 17.31 -12.77
CA MET A 15 -0.88 16.65 -13.41
C MET A 15 -1.94 17.69 -13.77
N ASN A 16 -2.60 17.50 -14.91
CA ASN A 16 -3.70 18.38 -15.33
C ASN A 16 -5.07 17.87 -14.81
N HIS A 17 -6.10 18.69 -15.03
CA HIS A 17 -7.46 18.36 -14.58
C HIS A 17 -8.04 17.13 -15.28
N CYS A 18 -7.83 16.99 -16.62
CA CYS A 18 -8.34 15.83 -17.36
C CYS A 18 -7.81 14.52 -16.80
N GLN A 19 -6.49 14.43 -16.61
CA GLN A 19 -5.85 13.26 -16.01
C GLN A 19 -6.46 12.92 -14.64
N THR A 20 -6.64 13.93 -13.81
CA THR A 20 -7.17 13.74 -12.45
C THR A 20 -8.65 13.35 -12.49
N LEU A 21 -9.48 14.03 -13.25
CA LEU A 21 -10.92 13.75 -13.29
C LEU A 21 -11.21 12.37 -13.87
N GLN A 22 -10.57 11.99 -14.98
CA GLN A 22 -10.76 10.68 -15.62
C GLN A 22 -10.34 9.53 -14.69
N ALA A 23 -9.14 9.62 -14.08
CA ALA A 23 -8.63 8.58 -13.19
C ALA A 23 -9.52 8.37 -11.95
N TYR A 24 -10.06 9.45 -11.40
CA TYR A 24 -10.85 9.34 -10.16
C TYR A 24 -12.35 9.16 -10.40
N GLU A 25 -12.83 9.38 -11.62
CA GLU A 25 -14.13 8.89 -12.07
C GLU A 25 -14.16 7.36 -12.13
N GLU A 26 -13.13 6.74 -12.75
CA GLU A 26 -12.98 5.29 -12.76
C GLU A 26 -12.82 4.73 -11.34
N TRP A 27 -11.95 5.34 -10.52
CA TRP A 27 -11.76 4.94 -9.13
C TRP A 27 -13.09 4.97 -8.36
N ALA A 28 -13.86 6.05 -8.49
CA ALA A 28 -15.14 6.20 -7.81
C ALA A 28 -16.16 5.15 -8.25
N THR A 29 -16.15 4.79 -9.54
CA THR A 29 -17.00 3.73 -10.08
C THR A 29 -16.63 2.37 -9.49
N LEU A 30 -15.35 2.01 -9.51
CA LEU A 30 -14.87 0.71 -9.01
C LEU A 30 -14.98 0.59 -7.49
N ALA A 31 -14.73 1.69 -6.75
CA ALA A 31 -14.90 1.74 -5.31
C ALA A 31 -16.39 1.76 -4.88
N ASP A 32 -17.31 1.73 -5.86
CA ASP A 32 -18.74 1.81 -5.63
C ASP A 32 -19.17 3.05 -4.83
N LEU A 33 -18.50 4.19 -5.08
CA LEU A 33 -18.83 5.47 -4.46
C LEU A 33 -20.07 6.05 -5.18
N ARG A 34 -21.13 6.34 -4.41
CA ARG A 34 -22.44 6.74 -4.91
C ARG A 34 -22.86 8.11 -4.40
N GLU A 35 -23.79 8.73 -5.10
CA GLU A 35 -24.50 9.90 -4.58
C GLU A 35 -25.18 9.58 -3.24
N GLY A 36 -25.02 10.48 -2.28
CA GLY A 36 -25.55 10.30 -0.92
C GLY A 36 -24.66 9.47 0.01
N ASP A 37 -23.57 8.88 -0.45
CA ASP A 37 -22.60 8.25 0.42
C ASP A 37 -22.00 9.26 1.41
N ARG A 38 -21.63 8.74 2.57
CA ARG A 38 -20.97 9.49 3.64
C ARG A 38 -19.55 8.94 3.80
N TYR A 39 -18.62 9.71 3.29
CA TYR A 39 -17.22 9.31 3.12
C TYR A 39 -16.39 9.81 4.32
N LEU A 40 -15.79 8.89 5.07
CA LEU A 40 -14.88 9.22 6.16
C LEU A 40 -13.49 9.59 5.63
N MET A 41 -13.09 10.84 5.83
CA MET A 41 -11.87 11.43 5.28
C MET A 41 -10.73 11.35 6.30
N ILE A 42 -10.12 10.17 6.43
CA ILE A 42 -8.99 9.92 7.35
C ILE A 42 -7.62 10.02 6.68
N ASN A 43 -7.58 9.94 5.34
CA ASN A 43 -6.33 10.02 4.60
C ASN A 43 -5.86 11.48 4.48
N PRO A 44 -4.54 11.76 4.65
CA PRO A 44 -4.01 13.12 4.57
C PRO A 44 -4.24 13.78 3.21
N TYR A 45 -4.70 15.03 3.18
CA TYR A 45 -4.99 15.78 1.95
C TYR A 45 -3.75 16.18 1.15
N PHE A 46 -2.57 16.11 1.74
CA PHE A 46 -1.32 16.28 1.00
C PHE A 46 -0.89 15.03 0.22
N HIS A 47 -1.60 13.90 0.39
CA HIS A 47 -1.41 12.65 -0.33
C HIS A 47 -2.52 12.45 -1.38
N THR A 48 -2.21 11.76 -2.49
CA THR A 48 -3.18 11.47 -3.57
C THR A 48 -4.42 10.75 -3.06
N PHE A 49 -4.27 9.85 -2.10
CA PHE A 49 -5.37 9.09 -1.52
C PHE A 49 -6.37 10.01 -0.79
N GLY A 50 -5.90 11.00 -0.02
CA GLY A 50 -6.79 11.97 0.63
C GLY A 50 -7.32 13.02 -0.32
N LEU A 51 -6.45 13.65 -1.15
CA LEU A 51 -6.87 14.73 -2.05
C LEU A 51 -7.73 14.19 -3.19
N LYS A 52 -7.22 13.23 -3.95
CA LYS A 52 -7.85 12.83 -5.21
C LYS A 52 -8.92 11.75 -4.99
N ALA A 53 -8.59 10.63 -4.35
CA ALA A 53 -9.56 9.58 -4.04
C ALA A 53 -10.58 10.01 -2.97
N GLY A 54 -10.20 10.95 -2.09
CA GLY A 54 -11.11 11.55 -1.12
C GLY A 54 -11.90 12.72 -1.71
N LEU A 55 -11.28 13.92 -1.79
CA LEU A 55 -12.00 15.15 -2.16
C LEU A 55 -12.53 15.10 -3.60
N VAL A 56 -11.66 14.82 -4.59
CA VAL A 56 -12.08 14.87 -6.02
C VAL A 56 -13.16 13.82 -6.29
N ALA A 57 -12.97 12.57 -5.87
CA ALA A 57 -13.95 11.51 -6.08
C ALA A 57 -15.30 11.81 -5.39
N SER A 58 -15.25 12.38 -4.17
CA SER A 58 -16.49 12.79 -3.47
C SER A 58 -17.24 13.90 -4.21
N PHE A 59 -16.54 14.89 -4.78
CA PHE A 59 -17.18 15.92 -5.60
C PHE A 59 -17.79 15.32 -6.89
N LEU A 60 -17.10 14.41 -7.55
CA LEU A 60 -17.60 13.74 -8.76
C LEU A 60 -18.89 12.96 -8.52
N ARG A 61 -19.06 12.40 -7.32
CA ARG A 61 -20.23 11.57 -6.97
C ARG A 61 -21.28 12.26 -6.09
N GLY A 62 -21.06 13.49 -5.66
CA GLY A 62 -21.96 14.15 -4.73
C GLY A 62 -22.01 13.49 -3.34
N ALA A 63 -20.89 12.89 -2.90
CA ALA A 63 -20.78 12.28 -1.58
C ALA A 63 -20.57 13.33 -0.48
N THR A 64 -21.11 13.08 0.70
CA THR A 64 -20.87 13.91 1.88
C THR A 64 -19.51 13.57 2.49
N MET A 65 -18.63 14.55 2.62
CA MET A 65 -17.30 14.40 3.18
C MET A 65 -17.29 14.66 4.68
N LEU A 66 -16.76 13.73 5.47
CA LEU A 66 -16.61 13.84 6.92
C LEU A 66 -15.13 13.79 7.28
N PRO A 67 -14.46 14.95 7.43
CA PRO A 67 -13.05 15.02 7.72
C PRO A 67 -12.75 14.65 9.17
N VAL A 68 -11.64 13.89 9.37
CA VAL A 68 -11.09 13.55 10.67
C VAL A 68 -9.65 14.09 10.71
N ALA A 69 -9.36 14.95 11.68
CA ALA A 69 -8.07 15.60 11.78
C ALA A 69 -6.98 14.66 12.33
N VAL A 70 -7.34 13.84 13.30
CA VAL A 70 -6.47 12.83 13.93
C VAL A 70 -7.27 11.54 14.03
N PHE A 71 -6.66 10.43 13.60
CA PHE A 71 -7.31 9.13 13.72
C PHE A 71 -7.24 8.63 15.16
N ASP A 72 -8.40 8.51 15.78
CA ASP A 72 -8.64 7.81 17.03
C ASP A 72 -9.76 6.80 16.80
N ILE A 73 -9.56 5.53 17.18
CA ILE A 73 -10.49 4.47 16.83
C ILE A 73 -11.85 4.63 17.51
N ASP A 74 -11.86 5.04 18.77
CA ASP A 74 -13.10 5.16 19.53
C ASP A 74 -13.93 6.35 19.00
N GLU A 75 -13.30 7.49 18.74
CA GLU A 75 -13.94 8.65 18.11
C GLU A 75 -14.46 8.31 16.70
N VAL A 76 -13.69 7.55 15.92
CA VAL A 76 -14.09 7.11 14.58
C VAL A 76 -15.30 6.19 14.63
N VAL A 77 -15.33 5.22 15.54
CA VAL A 77 -16.47 4.30 15.72
C VAL A 77 -17.75 5.06 16.10
N ASP A 78 -17.66 6.00 17.04
CA ASP A 78 -18.80 6.85 17.41
C ASP A 78 -19.24 7.75 16.26
N LEU A 79 -18.31 8.25 15.45
CA LEU A 79 -18.61 9.04 14.27
C LEU A 79 -19.31 8.20 13.18
N ILE A 80 -18.86 6.94 12.97
CA ILE A 80 -19.50 6.01 12.03
C ILE A 80 -20.97 5.81 12.38
N GLU A 81 -21.27 5.53 13.64
CA GLU A 81 -22.63 5.33 14.10
C GLU A 81 -23.47 6.63 13.99
N ARG A 82 -22.99 7.73 14.58
CA ARG A 82 -23.71 9.00 14.65
C ARG A 82 -23.99 9.59 13.27
N GLU A 83 -22.99 9.59 12.42
CA GLU A 83 -23.06 10.19 11.08
C GLU A 83 -23.43 9.18 9.99
N ARG A 84 -23.67 7.90 10.37
CA ARG A 84 -24.03 6.85 9.42
C ARG A 84 -23.07 6.75 8.24
N ILE A 85 -21.77 6.69 8.54
CA ILE A 85 -20.71 6.59 7.53
C ILE A 85 -20.92 5.33 6.69
N THR A 86 -20.80 5.46 5.36
CA THR A 86 -20.99 4.34 4.42
C THR A 86 -19.71 3.92 3.73
N MET A 87 -18.74 4.83 3.63
CA MET A 87 -17.46 4.58 2.94
C MET A 87 -16.27 4.96 3.80
N LEU A 88 -15.32 4.02 3.93
CA LEU A 88 -14.11 4.19 4.73
C LEU A 88 -12.88 3.67 3.98
N PRO A 89 -12.22 4.48 3.15
CA PRO A 89 -10.91 4.15 2.60
C PRO A 89 -9.79 4.49 3.56
N GLY A 90 -8.83 3.58 3.70
CA GLY A 90 -7.69 3.79 4.60
C GLY A 90 -6.59 2.74 4.45
N PRO A 91 -5.44 2.96 5.10
CA PRO A 91 -4.38 1.97 5.13
C PRO A 91 -4.82 0.70 5.90
N PRO A 92 -4.11 -0.44 5.73
CA PRO A 92 -4.42 -1.70 6.41
C PRO A 92 -4.55 -1.58 7.93
N THR A 93 -3.78 -0.69 8.55
CA THR A 93 -3.82 -0.43 10.00
C THR A 93 -5.18 0.01 10.51
N VAL A 94 -5.93 0.77 9.72
CA VAL A 94 -7.30 1.20 10.05
C VAL A 94 -8.22 -0.01 10.14
N TYR A 95 -8.12 -0.93 9.20
CA TYR A 95 -8.94 -2.15 9.20
C TYR A 95 -8.59 -3.08 10.35
N HIS A 96 -7.31 -3.17 10.73
CA HIS A 96 -6.90 -3.87 11.95
C HIS A 96 -7.58 -3.28 13.19
N SER A 97 -7.61 -1.94 13.31
CA SER A 97 -8.28 -1.26 14.41
C SER A 97 -9.79 -1.53 14.43
N LEU A 98 -10.46 -1.50 13.26
CA LEU A 98 -11.89 -1.83 13.15
C LEU A 98 -12.20 -3.29 13.53
N LEU A 99 -11.30 -4.23 13.18
CA LEU A 99 -11.44 -5.63 13.56
C LEU A 99 -11.34 -5.84 15.08
N ALA A 100 -10.62 -4.99 15.78
CA ALA A 100 -10.50 -5.03 17.24
C ALA A 100 -11.70 -4.42 17.99
N VAL A 101 -12.56 -3.66 17.32
CA VAL A 101 -13.76 -3.06 17.92
C VAL A 101 -14.70 -4.15 18.43
N THR A 102 -15.15 -4.05 19.67
CA THR A 102 -16.09 -5.00 20.30
C THR A 102 -17.54 -4.71 19.92
N GLU A 103 -17.92 -3.44 19.79
CA GLU A 103 -19.29 -3.00 19.46
C GLU A 103 -19.51 -2.96 17.93
N LYS A 104 -19.41 -4.13 17.28
CA LYS A 104 -19.55 -4.25 15.81
C LYS A 104 -20.84 -3.63 15.25
N GLY A 105 -21.90 -3.56 16.05
CA GLY A 105 -23.17 -2.94 15.65
C GLY A 105 -23.04 -1.47 15.24
N LYS A 106 -22.11 -0.72 15.84
CA LYS A 106 -21.82 0.67 15.47
C LYS A 106 -21.28 0.82 14.05
N LEU A 107 -20.68 -0.23 13.50
CA LEU A 107 -20.09 -0.26 12.15
C LEU A 107 -21.11 -0.63 11.06
N ALA A 108 -22.35 -0.94 11.39
CA ALA A 108 -23.34 -1.55 10.49
C ALA A 108 -23.66 -0.75 9.20
N THR A 109 -23.36 0.55 9.17
CA THR A 109 -23.58 1.40 8.00
C THR A 109 -22.44 1.37 6.99
N LEU A 110 -21.26 0.87 7.37
CA LEU A 110 -20.12 0.75 6.45
C LEU A 110 -20.46 -0.23 5.31
N ARG A 111 -20.29 0.23 4.08
CA ARG A 111 -20.64 -0.53 2.88
C ARG A 111 -19.42 -0.76 1.98
N ALA A 112 -18.61 0.26 1.79
CA ALA A 112 -17.47 0.21 0.89
C ALA A 112 -16.18 0.63 1.61
N GLY A 113 -15.12 -0.10 1.33
CA GLY A 113 -13.78 0.16 1.83
C GLY A 113 -12.75 0.06 0.72
N VAL A 114 -11.71 0.88 0.80
CA VAL A 114 -10.56 0.80 -0.09
C VAL A 114 -9.30 0.78 0.75
N THR A 115 -8.50 -0.26 0.60
CA THR A 115 -7.21 -0.35 1.27
C THR A 115 -6.08 -0.40 0.25
N GLY A 116 -4.89 0.04 0.63
CA GLY A 116 -3.75 0.11 -0.26
C GLY A 116 -2.61 0.91 0.34
N ALA A 117 -1.66 1.29 -0.49
CA ALA A 117 -0.45 2.04 -0.12
C ALA A 117 0.54 1.29 0.79
N ALA A 118 0.25 0.04 1.16
CA ALA A 118 1.11 -0.85 1.95
C ALA A 118 0.80 -2.31 1.60
N ASP A 119 1.66 -3.23 2.02
CA ASP A 119 1.40 -4.67 1.89
C ASP A 119 0.18 -5.07 2.71
N ILE A 120 -0.69 -5.86 2.11
CA ILE A 120 -1.97 -6.25 2.69
C ILE A 120 -1.94 -7.77 2.94
N PRO A 121 -1.92 -8.23 4.19
CA PRO A 121 -2.03 -9.66 4.48
C PRO A 121 -3.35 -10.23 3.96
N VAL A 122 -3.31 -11.40 3.30
CA VAL A 122 -4.52 -12.10 2.80
C VAL A 122 -5.52 -12.31 3.92
N GLU A 123 -5.03 -12.66 5.10
CA GLU A 123 -5.85 -12.90 6.29
C GLU A 123 -6.59 -11.63 6.74
N LEU A 124 -6.00 -10.44 6.56
CA LEU A 124 -6.68 -9.18 6.85
C LEU A 124 -7.91 -8.99 5.96
N ILE A 125 -7.77 -9.19 4.65
CA ILE A 125 -8.89 -9.05 3.71
C ILE A 125 -9.98 -10.07 4.00
N ARG A 126 -9.59 -11.32 4.29
CA ARG A 126 -10.55 -12.36 4.69
C ARG A 126 -11.33 -11.94 5.93
N ARG A 127 -10.65 -11.50 6.99
CA ARG A 127 -11.29 -11.07 8.23
C ARG A 127 -12.15 -9.82 8.04
N VAL A 128 -11.70 -8.85 7.26
CA VAL A 128 -12.51 -7.66 6.93
C VAL A 128 -13.82 -8.07 6.26
N HIS A 129 -13.77 -9.02 5.34
CA HIS A 129 -14.96 -9.51 4.69
C HIS A 129 -15.88 -10.32 5.63
N ASP A 130 -15.31 -11.21 6.47
CA ASP A 130 -16.10 -12.12 7.31
C ASP A 130 -16.66 -11.44 8.57
N GLU A 131 -15.94 -10.44 9.11
CA GLU A 131 -16.23 -9.86 10.43
C GLU A 131 -16.76 -8.41 10.37
N LEU A 132 -16.61 -7.71 9.25
CA LEU A 132 -17.06 -6.32 9.07
C LEU A 132 -18.15 -6.23 7.99
N PRO A 133 -19.02 -5.21 8.01
CA PRO A 133 -20.20 -5.14 7.15
C PRO A 133 -19.91 -4.70 5.70
N PHE A 134 -18.66 -4.65 5.28
CA PHE A 134 -18.29 -4.21 3.94
C PHE A 134 -18.84 -5.14 2.85
N GLN A 135 -19.59 -4.58 1.91
CA GLN A 135 -20.04 -5.25 0.70
C GLN A 135 -18.97 -5.22 -0.40
N THR A 136 -18.20 -4.13 -0.42
CA THR A 136 -17.10 -3.92 -1.37
C THR A 136 -15.83 -3.58 -0.61
N VAL A 137 -14.78 -4.37 -0.83
CA VAL A 137 -13.42 -4.05 -0.38
C VAL A 137 -12.53 -4.05 -1.60
N MET A 138 -11.94 -2.91 -1.91
CA MET A 138 -11.08 -2.71 -3.08
C MET A 138 -9.63 -2.50 -2.66
N THR A 139 -8.72 -2.95 -3.50
CA THR A 139 -7.29 -2.62 -3.43
C THR A 139 -6.83 -2.06 -4.76
N GLY A 140 -5.65 -1.45 -4.76
CA GLY A 140 -5.06 -0.94 -5.99
C GLY A 140 -3.63 -0.47 -5.80
N TYR A 141 -2.99 -0.21 -6.91
CA TYR A 141 -1.65 0.35 -6.99
C TYR A 141 -1.69 1.68 -7.73
N GLY A 142 -0.95 2.62 -7.20
CA GLY A 142 -0.79 3.93 -7.78
C GLY A 142 0.34 4.71 -7.12
N LEU A 143 0.76 5.77 -7.78
CA LEU A 143 1.83 6.65 -7.31
C LEU A 143 1.50 8.10 -7.64
N THR A 144 2.20 9.03 -7.01
CA THR A 144 1.92 10.46 -7.22
C THR A 144 2.10 10.87 -8.68
N GLU A 145 3.03 10.23 -9.37
CA GLU A 145 3.43 10.48 -10.75
C GLU A 145 2.45 9.91 -11.79
N ALA A 146 1.54 9.01 -11.39
CA ALA A 146 0.58 8.40 -12.32
C ALA A 146 -0.85 8.27 -11.76
N GLY A 147 -1.11 8.69 -10.51
CA GLY A 147 -2.41 8.44 -9.89
C GLY A 147 -2.71 6.94 -9.79
N ASN A 148 -3.90 6.52 -10.20
CA ASN A 148 -4.29 5.10 -10.23
C ASN A 148 -3.68 4.42 -11.46
N VAL A 149 -3.05 3.26 -11.24
CA VAL A 149 -2.43 2.44 -12.29
C VAL A 149 -3.18 1.13 -12.46
N THR A 150 -3.42 0.42 -11.36
CA THR A 150 -4.24 -0.79 -11.34
C THR A 150 -5.21 -0.75 -10.17
N LEU A 151 -6.38 -1.35 -10.33
CA LEU A 151 -7.42 -1.43 -9.31
C LEU A 151 -8.07 -2.82 -9.36
N SER A 152 -8.46 -3.37 -8.22
CA SER A 152 -9.34 -4.54 -8.19
C SER A 152 -10.71 -4.20 -8.77
N ARG A 153 -11.42 -5.21 -9.21
CA ARG A 153 -12.73 -5.07 -9.85
C ARG A 153 -13.84 -5.61 -8.93
N PRO A 154 -15.05 -5.07 -9.00
CA PRO A 154 -16.21 -5.69 -8.34
C PRO A 154 -16.33 -7.17 -8.71
N GLY A 155 -16.44 -8.03 -7.69
CA GLY A 155 -16.51 -9.48 -7.90
C GLY A 155 -15.15 -10.20 -7.96
N ASP A 156 -14.03 -9.51 -7.80
CA ASP A 156 -12.74 -10.16 -7.61
C ASP A 156 -12.77 -11.04 -6.35
N SER A 157 -12.10 -12.18 -6.41
CA SER A 157 -11.97 -13.06 -5.24
C SER A 157 -11.17 -12.41 -4.11
N PHE A 158 -11.38 -12.87 -2.87
CA PHE A 158 -10.56 -12.38 -1.73
C PHE A 158 -9.08 -12.58 -1.96
N SER A 159 -8.72 -13.71 -2.58
CA SER A 159 -7.33 -13.98 -2.93
C SER A 159 -6.80 -12.94 -3.90
N ASP A 160 -7.56 -12.60 -4.94
CA ASP A 160 -7.13 -11.59 -5.91
C ASP A 160 -6.97 -10.20 -5.26
N VAL A 161 -7.97 -9.78 -4.45
CA VAL A 161 -7.93 -8.49 -3.72
C VAL A 161 -6.75 -8.42 -2.76
N ALA A 162 -6.44 -9.53 -2.09
CA ALA A 162 -5.38 -9.57 -1.07
C ALA A 162 -3.97 -9.74 -1.66
N THR A 163 -3.82 -10.52 -2.75
CA THR A 163 -2.50 -10.89 -3.26
C THR A 163 -2.08 -10.12 -4.51
N THR A 164 -2.96 -9.29 -5.07
CA THR A 164 -2.68 -8.48 -6.26
C THR A 164 -3.12 -7.04 -6.07
N ALA A 165 -2.60 -6.17 -6.91
CA ALA A 165 -3.01 -4.77 -7.01
C ALA A 165 -4.11 -4.54 -8.05
N GLY A 166 -4.74 -5.61 -8.55
CA GLY A 166 -5.82 -5.56 -9.53
C GLY A 166 -5.36 -5.50 -10.98
N LEU A 167 -6.30 -5.19 -11.85
CA LEU A 167 -6.10 -5.04 -13.29
C LEU A 167 -5.71 -3.60 -13.65
N PRO A 168 -4.98 -3.37 -14.77
CA PRO A 168 -4.76 -2.03 -15.29
C PRO A 168 -6.04 -1.21 -15.38
N CYS A 169 -5.96 0.08 -15.06
CA CYS A 169 -7.04 1.03 -15.28
C CYS A 169 -7.32 1.19 -16.78
N ASP A 170 -8.51 1.66 -17.12
CA ASP A 170 -8.91 1.88 -18.51
C ASP A 170 -7.98 2.92 -19.16
N ASP A 171 -7.58 2.68 -20.42
CA ASP A 171 -6.63 3.51 -21.16
C ASP A 171 -5.25 3.69 -20.49
N VAL A 172 -4.87 2.78 -19.59
CA VAL A 172 -3.56 2.72 -18.95
C VAL A 172 -2.84 1.43 -19.37
N GLU A 173 -1.69 1.60 -19.99
CA GLU A 173 -0.81 0.51 -20.34
C GLU A 173 0.16 0.24 -19.19
N VAL A 174 0.24 -1.02 -18.78
CA VAL A 174 1.19 -1.48 -17.76
C VAL A 174 2.01 -2.63 -18.31
N ARG A 175 3.32 -2.57 -18.19
CA ARG A 175 4.20 -3.70 -18.52
C ARG A 175 5.24 -3.92 -17.43
N VAL A 176 5.77 -5.11 -17.37
CA VAL A 176 6.92 -5.44 -16.53
C VAL A 176 8.12 -5.61 -17.46
N ALA A 177 9.18 -4.85 -17.21
CA ALA A 177 10.42 -4.91 -17.97
C ALA A 177 11.23 -6.17 -17.62
N ASP A 178 12.28 -6.47 -18.38
CA ASP A 178 13.12 -7.67 -18.20
C ASP A 178 13.79 -7.71 -16.81
N ASP A 179 14.05 -6.56 -16.20
CA ASP A 179 14.61 -6.44 -14.86
C ASP A 179 13.54 -6.46 -13.74
N GLY A 180 12.27 -6.68 -14.12
CA GLY A 180 11.13 -6.75 -13.22
C GLY A 180 10.49 -5.40 -12.88
N GLU A 181 11.00 -4.28 -13.42
CA GLU A 181 10.42 -2.95 -13.15
C GLU A 181 9.05 -2.79 -13.80
N VAL A 182 8.09 -2.28 -13.02
CA VAL A 182 6.76 -1.90 -13.51
C VAL A 182 6.87 -0.58 -14.26
N LEU A 183 6.44 -0.59 -15.51
CA LEU A 183 6.40 0.57 -16.39
C LEU A 183 4.95 0.93 -16.71
N VAL A 184 4.64 2.22 -16.71
CA VAL A 184 3.28 2.73 -16.93
C VAL A 184 3.27 3.75 -18.05
N ARG A 185 2.31 3.62 -18.97
CA ARG A 185 2.05 4.60 -20.03
C ARG A 185 0.55 4.84 -20.15
N GLY A 186 0.15 6.09 -20.30
CA GLY A 186 -1.25 6.44 -20.47
C GLY A 186 -1.55 7.89 -20.11
N TYR A 187 -2.82 8.22 -20.19
CA TYR A 187 -3.31 9.56 -19.88
C TYR A 187 -3.01 9.98 -18.44
N ASN A 188 -2.89 9.00 -17.53
CA ASN A 188 -2.70 9.19 -16.09
C ASN A 188 -1.26 9.55 -15.69
N VAL A 189 -0.28 9.37 -16.58
CA VAL A 189 1.13 9.71 -16.31
C VAL A 189 1.30 11.23 -16.23
N MET A 190 2.05 11.69 -15.23
CA MET A 190 2.34 13.12 -15.02
C MET A 190 2.96 13.79 -16.26
N GLN A 191 2.81 15.11 -16.35
CA GLN A 191 3.46 15.91 -17.39
C GLN A 191 4.98 16.08 -17.15
N GLY A 192 5.44 15.76 -15.95
CA GLY A 192 6.82 15.85 -15.50
C GLY A 192 6.92 16.42 -14.08
N TYR A 193 8.14 16.57 -13.61
CA TYR A 193 8.43 17.24 -12.34
C TYR A 193 8.58 18.75 -12.56
N LEU A 194 7.97 19.53 -11.69
CA LEU A 194 8.00 20.99 -11.71
C LEU A 194 9.46 21.50 -11.61
N ASP A 195 9.87 22.29 -12.57
CA ASP A 195 11.19 22.92 -12.68
C ASP A 195 12.38 21.91 -12.61
N ASP A 196 12.11 20.63 -12.95
CA ASP A 196 13.14 19.58 -12.95
C ASP A 196 13.04 18.69 -14.22
N PRO A 197 13.47 19.22 -15.37
CA PRO A 197 13.44 18.47 -16.62
C PRO A 197 14.40 17.28 -16.65
N ALA A 198 15.48 17.33 -15.88
CA ALA A 198 16.42 16.22 -15.78
C ALA A 198 15.80 15.03 -15.06
N ALA A 199 15.18 15.25 -13.91
CA ALA A 199 14.45 14.19 -13.21
C ALA A 199 13.23 13.70 -14.00
N THR A 200 12.61 14.56 -14.80
CA THR A 200 11.52 14.16 -15.69
C THR A 200 12.00 13.20 -16.77
N ALA A 201 13.12 13.51 -17.44
CA ALA A 201 13.72 12.65 -18.46
C ALA A 201 14.27 11.31 -17.90
N GLU A 202 14.66 11.29 -16.62
CA GLU A 202 15.03 10.06 -15.92
C GLU A 202 13.81 9.18 -15.60
N ALA A 203 12.68 9.80 -15.24
CA ALA A 203 11.47 9.09 -14.84
C ALA A 203 10.60 8.66 -16.03
N ILE A 204 10.56 9.43 -17.12
CA ILE A 204 9.74 9.16 -18.31
C ILE A 204 10.66 9.03 -19.52
N ASP A 205 10.69 7.83 -20.12
CA ASP A 205 11.53 7.56 -21.28
C ASP A 205 10.99 8.21 -22.59
N ALA A 206 11.77 8.09 -23.68
CA ALA A 206 11.43 8.68 -24.97
C ALA A 206 10.14 8.10 -25.61
N ASP A 207 9.73 6.90 -25.20
CA ASP A 207 8.52 6.21 -25.66
C ASP A 207 7.32 6.53 -24.78
N GLY A 208 7.48 7.37 -23.76
CA GLY A 208 6.45 7.84 -22.83
C GLY A 208 6.16 6.87 -21.69
N TRP A 209 7.03 5.88 -21.42
CA TRP A 209 6.91 5.01 -20.28
C TRP A 209 7.47 5.64 -19.02
N LEU A 210 6.64 5.71 -17.98
CA LEU A 210 7.05 6.08 -16.63
C LEU A 210 7.72 4.88 -15.95
N HIS A 211 8.97 5.06 -15.54
CA HIS A 211 9.73 4.15 -14.70
C HIS A 211 9.32 4.33 -13.24
N THR A 212 8.57 3.37 -12.70
CA THR A 212 7.97 3.54 -11.37
C THR A 212 8.96 3.32 -10.23
N GLY A 213 10.05 2.59 -10.49
CA GLY A 213 10.98 2.10 -9.48
C GLY A 213 10.40 0.98 -8.60
N ASP A 214 9.16 0.56 -8.86
CA ASP A 214 8.54 -0.58 -8.21
C ASP A 214 8.73 -1.84 -9.09
N LEU A 215 8.90 -2.98 -8.44
CA LEU A 215 9.06 -4.28 -9.09
C LEU A 215 7.75 -5.06 -9.00
N GLY A 216 7.39 -5.75 -10.07
CA GLY A 216 6.13 -6.48 -10.12
C GLY A 216 6.13 -7.65 -11.09
N GLU A 217 5.05 -8.39 -11.08
CA GLU A 217 4.77 -9.48 -12.00
C GLU A 217 3.28 -9.53 -12.33
N PHE A 218 2.92 -10.05 -13.49
CA PHE A 218 1.53 -10.33 -13.82
C PHE A 218 1.16 -11.75 -13.45
N THR A 219 -0.01 -11.91 -12.82
CA THR A 219 -0.61 -13.22 -12.63
C THR A 219 -1.11 -13.78 -13.97
N PRO A 220 -1.40 -15.10 -14.06
CA PRO A 220 -2.01 -15.68 -15.25
C PRO A 220 -3.34 -15.04 -15.65
N THR A 221 -4.02 -14.36 -14.72
CA THR A 221 -5.28 -13.65 -14.94
C THR A 221 -5.10 -12.18 -15.30
N GLY A 222 -3.85 -11.73 -15.55
CA GLY A 222 -3.53 -10.37 -15.97
C GLY A 222 -3.53 -9.33 -14.84
N ARG A 223 -3.61 -9.75 -13.57
CA ARG A 223 -3.52 -8.83 -12.42
C ARG A 223 -2.07 -8.55 -12.06
N LEU A 224 -1.79 -7.31 -11.71
CA LEU A 224 -0.46 -6.90 -11.27
C LEU A 224 -0.25 -7.30 -9.80
N ARG A 225 0.90 -7.90 -9.50
CA ARG A 225 1.41 -8.08 -8.14
C ARG A 225 2.65 -7.25 -7.98
N ILE A 226 2.70 -6.38 -6.98
CA ILE A 226 3.91 -5.65 -6.60
C ILE A 226 4.74 -6.55 -5.68
N VAL A 227 6.00 -6.78 -6.04
CA VAL A 227 6.91 -7.65 -5.28
C VAL A 227 7.96 -6.88 -4.49
N GLY A 228 8.06 -5.56 -4.70
CA GLY A 228 8.97 -4.72 -3.94
C GLY A 228 9.35 -3.43 -4.65
N ARG A 229 10.42 -2.80 -4.15
CA ARG A 229 11.03 -1.62 -4.76
C ARG A 229 12.44 -1.91 -5.23
N LYS A 230 12.78 -1.43 -6.42
CA LYS A 230 14.10 -1.61 -7.03
C LYS A 230 15.23 -1.12 -6.12
N LYS A 231 15.05 0.03 -5.48
CA LYS A 231 16.01 0.63 -4.54
C LYS A 231 16.13 -0.10 -3.19
N ASP A 232 15.13 -0.86 -2.80
CA ASP A 232 15.11 -1.58 -1.52
C ASP A 232 15.61 -3.02 -1.66
N MET A 233 15.67 -3.55 -2.90
CA MET A 233 16.25 -4.85 -3.20
C MET A 233 17.73 -4.89 -2.77
N TYR A 234 18.16 -6.01 -2.22
CA TYR A 234 19.56 -6.26 -1.88
C TYR A 234 20.02 -7.62 -2.43
N ILE A 235 21.33 -7.78 -2.62
CA ILE A 235 21.89 -8.96 -3.28
C ILE A 235 22.60 -9.84 -2.26
N VAL A 236 22.13 -11.08 -2.11
CA VAL A 236 22.68 -12.09 -1.20
C VAL A 236 23.37 -13.18 -2.01
N GLY A 237 24.69 -13.18 -2.05
CA GLY A 237 25.45 -14.22 -2.76
C GLY A 237 25.07 -14.36 -4.24
N GLY A 238 24.73 -13.25 -4.91
CA GLY A 238 24.31 -13.22 -6.32
C GLY A 238 22.80 -13.37 -6.55
N PHE A 239 21.99 -13.56 -5.51
CA PHE A 239 20.54 -13.64 -5.61
C PHE A 239 19.86 -12.34 -5.17
N ASN A 240 18.90 -11.88 -5.93
CA ASN A 240 18.07 -10.74 -5.55
C ASN A 240 17.12 -11.13 -4.40
N ALA A 241 17.18 -10.39 -3.31
CA ALA A 241 16.28 -10.52 -2.18
C ALA A 241 15.38 -9.27 -2.11
N TYR A 242 14.09 -9.49 -2.08
CA TYR A 242 13.08 -8.44 -2.07
C TYR A 242 12.50 -8.29 -0.65
N PRO A 243 12.76 -7.17 0.04
CA PRO A 243 12.28 -6.97 1.40
C PRO A 243 10.78 -7.20 1.58
N ALA A 244 9.94 -6.70 0.68
CA ALA A 244 8.50 -6.83 0.79
C ALA A 244 8.03 -8.30 0.79
N GLU A 245 8.65 -9.15 -0.04
CA GLU A 245 8.36 -10.59 -0.04
C GLU A 245 8.73 -11.25 1.30
N ILE A 246 9.90 -10.89 1.84
CA ILE A 246 10.38 -11.43 3.13
C ILE A 246 9.49 -10.92 4.28
N GLU A 247 9.12 -9.65 4.26
CA GLU A 247 8.20 -9.02 5.20
C GLU A 247 6.82 -9.71 5.18
N GLY A 248 6.29 -10.00 3.99
CA GLY A 248 5.05 -10.74 3.83
C GLY A 248 5.09 -12.11 4.54
N PHE A 249 6.14 -12.89 4.35
CA PHE A 249 6.32 -14.16 5.05
C PHE A 249 6.47 -13.99 6.57
N LEU A 250 7.20 -12.98 7.03
CA LEU A 250 7.40 -12.75 8.46
C LEU A 250 6.12 -12.29 9.16
N LEU A 251 5.22 -11.60 8.47
CA LEU A 251 3.90 -11.20 8.98
C LEU A 251 2.95 -12.40 9.20
N GLU A 252 3.21 -13.56 8.59
CA GLU A 252 2.48 -14.80 8.88
C GLU A 252 2.87 -15.42 10.22
N HIS A 253 3.97 -14.97 10.84
CA HIS A 253 4.39 -15.46 12.15
C HIS A 253 3.44 -14.93 13.22
N PRO A 254 2.86 -15.83 14.07
CA PRO A 254 1.79 -15.45 15.01
C PRO A 254 2.18 -14.37 16.02
N ALA A 255 3.47 -14.26 16.36
CA ALA A 255 3.99 -13.28 17.32
C ALA A 255 4.45 -11.94 16.66
N VAL A 256 4.39 -11.80 15.33
CA VAL A 256 4.82 -10.59 14.63
C VAL A 256 3.63 -9.67 14.36
N ALA A 257 3.70 -8.44 14.87
CA ALA A 257 2.72 -7.39 14.60
C ALA A 257 3.11 -6.56 13.37
N GLN A 258 4.39 -6.14 13.31
CA GLN A 258 4.95 -5.38 12.21
C GLN A 258 6.38 -5.84 11.94
N VAL A 259 6.83 -5.68 10.70
CA VAL A 259 8.21 -6.01 10.33
C VAL A 259 8.68 -5.10 9.19
N ALA A 260 9.97 -4.77 9.22
CA ALA A 260 10.66 -4.13 8.12
C ALA A 260 12.01 -4.85 7.89
N VAL A 261 12.35 -5.08 6.63
CA VAL A 261 13.59 -5.77 6.26
C VAL A 261 14.45 -4.84 5.40
N ILE A 262 15.74 -4.79 5.72
CA ILE A 262 16.74 -4.10 4.92
C ILE A 262 17.92 -5.02 4.61
N GLY A 263 18.64 -4.73 3.53
CA GLY A 263 19.96 -5.32 3.28
C GLY A 263 21.02 -4.62 4.13
N VAL A 264 21.86 -5.41 4.78
CA VAL A 264 23.05 -4.92 5.51
C VAL A 264 24.30 -5.59 4.96
N PRO A 265 25.48 -4.92 5.00
CA PRO A 265 26.72 -5.51 4.49
C PRO A 265 27.06 -6.84 5.18
N ASP A 266 27.62 -7.77 4.40
CA ASP A 266 28.16 -9.06 4.87
C ASP A 266 29.40 -9.41 4.05
N ASP A 267 30.51 -9.74 4.71
CA ASP A 267 31.80 -9.98 4.09
C ASP A 267 31.81 -11.15 3.10
N ARG A 268 30.92 -12.13 3.31
CA ARG A 268 30.88 -13.35 2.48
C ARG A 268 29.82 -13.26 1.38
N MET A 269 28.66 -12.71 1.70
CA MET A 269 27.48 -12.72 0.81
C MET A 269 27.27 -11.40 0.08
N GLY A 270 28.11 -10.38 0.36
CA GLY A 270 27.94 -9.02 -0.10
C GLY A 270 26.92 -8.27 0.76
N GLN A 271 25.70 -8.74 0.80
CA GLN A 271 24.65 -8.27 1.72
C GLN A 271 23.87 -9.46 2.29
N VAL A 272 23.21 -9.22 3.41
CA VAL A 272 22.24 -10.15 4.04
C VAL A 272 21.08 -9.39 4.62
N GLY A 273 19.94 -10.05 4.78
CA GLY A 273 18.75 -9.44 5.37
C GLY A 273 18.91 -9.19 6.88
N LYS A 274 18.47 -8.01 7.32
CA LYS A 274 18.21 -7.68 8.73
C LYS A 274 16.73 -7.31 8.87
N ALA A 275 16.00 -8.06 9.72
CA ALA A 275 14.60 -7.82 10.02
C ALA A 275 14.48 -7.03 11.33
N PHE A 276 13.69 -5.96 11.30
CA PHE A 276 13.25 -5.19 12.46
C PHE A 276 11.80 -5.57 12.76
N VAL A 277 11.55 -6.13 13.93
CA VAL A 277 10.28 -6.77 14.28
C VAL A 277 9.63 -6.04 15.45
N VAL A 278 8.35 -5.72 15.32
CA VAL A 278 7.49 -5.34 16.43
C VAL A 278 6.66 -6.57 16.81
N ALA A 279 6.81 -7.03 18.04
CA ALA A 279 6.09 -8.19 18.53
C ALA A 279 4.63 -7.83 18.86
N ARG A 280 3.73 -8.84 18.77
CA ARG A 280 2.35 -8.69 19.21
C ARG A 280 2.29 -8.66 20.73
N ALA A 281 1.59 -7.68 21.28
CA ALA A 281 1.41 -7.54 22.73
C ALA A 281 0.56 -8.67 23.36
N ASP A 282 -0.32 -9.29 22.57
CA ASP A 282 -1.26 -10.35 22.98
C ASP A 282 -0.69 -11.78 22.83
N PHE A 283 0.53 -11.93 22.34
CA PHE A 283 1.13 -13.25 22.07
C PHE A 283 1.75 -13.92 23.31
N GLY A 284 1.79 -13.29 24.47
CA GLY A 284 2.47 -13.79 25.66
C GLY A 284 3.95 -13.38 25.70
N ALA A 285 4.88 -14.34 25.73
CA ALA A 285 6.30 -14.02 25.69
C ALA A 285 6.74 -13.68 24.24
N PRO A 286 7.45 -12.56 24.00
CA PRO A 286 7.95 -12.24 22.67
C PRO A 286 8.92 -13.35 22.18
N PRO A 287 8.91 -13.69 20.87
CA PRO A 287 9.83 -14.67 20.32
C PRO A 287 11.27 -14.15 20.41
N SER A 288 12.23 -15.07 20.47
CA SER A 288 13.64 -14.70 20.31
C SER A 288 13.99 -14.46 18.83
N ALA A 289 15.11 -13.81 18.57
CA ALA A 289 15.62 -13.65 17.22
C ALA A 289 15.84 -15.01 16.53
N ASP A 290 16.35 -15.99 17.26
CA ASP A 290 16.60 -17.35 16.77
C ASP A 290 15.29 -18.06 16.41
N ASP A 291 14.20 -17.85 17.15
CA ASP A 291 12.88 -18.41 16.83
C ASP A 291 12.35 -17.88 15.50
N VAL A 292 12.44 -16.56 15.27
CA VAL A 292 12.02 -15.92 14.01
C VAL A 292 12.87 -16.40 12.84
N ILE A 293 14.19 -16.52 13.02
CA ILE A 293 15.11 -17.05 12.00
C ILE A 293 14.80 -18.52 11.70
N ALA A 294 14.60 -19.36 12.71
CA ALA A 294 14.27 -20.77 12.54
C ALA A 294 12.93 -20.96 11.83
N TRP A 295 11.93 -20.16 12.20
CA TRP A 295 10.63 -20.15 11.55
C TRP A 295 10.74 -19.79 10.07
N SER A 296 11.55 -18.77 9.76
CA SER A 296 11.81 -18.30 8.39
C SER A 296 12.49 -19.38 7.53
N ARG A 297 13.47 -20.13 8.09
CA ARG A 297 14.18 -21.20 7.39
C ARG A 297 13.28 -22.32 6.90
N ALA A 298 12.17 -22.56 7.57
CA ALA A 298 11.21 -23.58 7.19
C ALA A 298 10.28 -23.17 6.03
N ARG A 299 10.26 -21.87 5.67
CA ARG A 299 9.22 -21.30 4.79
C ARG A 299 9.75 -20.52 3.59
N MET A 300 11.03 -20.15 3.61
CA MET A 300 11.60 -19.38 2.50
C MET A 300 12.98 -19.91 2.10
N ALA A 301 13.41 -19.56 0.89
CA ALA A 301 14.73 -19.92 0.38
C ALA A 301 15.84 -19.32 1.27
N GLY A 302 16.94 -20.05 1.45
CA GLY A 302 17.97 -19.71 2.41
C GLY A 302 18.58 -18.31 2.26
N TYR A 303 18.67 -17.79 1.03
CA TYR A 303 19.17 -16.42 0.77
C TYR A 303 18.19 -15.32 1.19
N LYS A 304 16.89 -15.65 1.32
CA LYS A 304 15.82 -14.73 1.79
C LYS A 304 15.72 -14.68 3.32
N VAL A 305 16.24 -15.70 4.01
CA VAL A 305 16.17 -15.77 5.48
C VAL A 305 17.00 -14.64 6.08
N PRO A 306 16.42 -13.76 6.90
CA PRO A 306 17.16 -12.71 7.58
C PRO A 306 18.29 -13.31 8.44
N ARG A 307 19.48 -12.76 8.31
CA ARG A 307 20.64 -13.15 9.13
C ARG A 307 20.54 -12.57 10.54
N TYR A 308 19.91 -11.39 10.65
CA TYR A 308 19.76 -10.65 11.89
C TYR A 308 18.29 -10.31 12.11
N VAL A 309 17.87 -10.38 13.36
CA VAL A 309 16.54 -9.93 13.82
C VAL A 309 16.74 -9.01 15.02
N GLU A 310 16.16 -7.82 14.95
CA GLU A 310 16.15 -6.83 16.03
C GLU A 310 14.70 -6.50 16.37
N PHE A 311 14.39 -6.48 17.68
CA PHE A 311 13.05 -6.12 18.14
C PHE A 311 13.00 -4.64 18.49
N LEU A 312 11.93 -3.98 18.04
CA LEU A 312 11.63 -2.58 18.31
C LEU A 312 10.25 -2.46 18.95
N ASP A 313 10.04 -1.40 19.73
CA ASP A 313 8.71 -1.06 20.25
C ASP A 313 7.81 -0.55 19.13
N GLU A 314 8.37 0.20 18.15
CA GLU A 314 7.67 0.70 16.96
C GLU A 314 8.61 0.84 15.77
N LEU A 315 8.09 0.71 14.56
CA LEU A 315 8.84 1.02 13.32
C LEU A 315 8.79 2.52 13.02
N PRO A 316 9.90 3.11 12.52
CA PRO A 316 9.89 4.51 12.10
C PRO A 316 8.96 4.70 10.89
N THR A 317 7.94 5.53 11.04
CA THR A 317 6.98 5.84 9.98
C THR A 317 7.01 7.31 9.59
N ASN A 318 6.51 7.60 8.39
CA ASN A 318 6.21 8.96 7.96
C ASN A 318 4.78 9.35 8.34
N ALA A 319 4.38 10.59 8.01
CA ALA A 319 3.05 11.11 8.31
C ALA A 319 1.87 10.35 7.62
N THR A 320 2.15 9.48 6.66
CA THR A 320 1.15 8.61 6.01
C THR A 320 1.13 7.19 6.58
N GLY A 321 1.90 6.91 7.65
CA GLY A 321 2.02 5.59 8.27
C GLY A 321 2.95 4.61 7.52
N LYS A 322 3.66 5.07 6.46
CA LYS A 322 4.60 4.23 5.71
C LYS A 322 5.94 4.16 6.43
N VAL A 323 6.48 2.94 6.56
CA VAL A 323 7.80 2.70 7.16
C VAL A 323 8.91 3.42 6.38
N VAL A 324 9.77 4.14 7.11
CA VAL A 324 10.93 4.87 6.58
C VAL A 324 12.19 4.01 6.79
N LYS A 325 12.46 3.09 5.84
CA LYS A 325 13.58 2.14 5.93
C LYS A 325 14.96 2.80 6.08
N ASP A 326 15.13 4.01 5.56
CA ASP A 326 16.39 4.75 5.69
C ASP A 326 16.73 5.13 7.14
N ARG A 327 15.76 5.13 8.06
CA ARG A 327 15.98 5.33 9.50
C ARG A 327 16.37 4.03 10.25
N LEU A 328 16.35 2.91 9.56
CA LEU A 328 16.73 1.58 10.08
C LEU A 328 18.16 1.17 9.65
N ARG A 329 18.79 1.97 8.80
CA ARG A 329 20.15 1.75 8.28
C ARG A 329 21.24 2.28 9.20
#